data_80123bae38ea658b0a2d125f8c387850
#
_entry.id   80123bae38ea658b0a2d125f8c387850
#
_cell.length_a   1.000
_cell.length_b   1.000
_cell.length_c   1.000
_cell.angle_alpha   90.00
_cell.angle_beta   90.00
_cell.angle_gamma   90.00
#
_symmetry.space_group_name_H-M   'P 1'
#
loop_
_entity.id
_entity.type
_entity.pdbx_description
1 polymer ?
#
loop_
_entity_poly.entity_id
_entity_poly.type
_entity_poly.pdbx_seq_one_letter_code
_entity_poly.pdbx_strand_id
1 'polypeptide(L)'
;MAPDSNRTQALFDKLLRISRLSSSAKPETVHQLRTTVRRVETLLATTQPTPGRKEQKLLKQLDRLRRRAGKVRDLDAQIEALGSLRLESITRDRARVMAFLEKARTRRERRLLRAFQDEVDAGLRKRLKRTSTRLQHESRTPAHEDAAEERFLATALDKFAALVKERPGLSEGNLHEFRMDCKRVRYLAEMAGEGPKVAAVIEQLRRIQDAIGTWHDWLTLTGTAESILSRSGQVSLFSALRAGTRSKYLEALRITADAKRALLELRESPHQAGKPVSRSTAVTASSETRAATA
;
A
#
# COMPACT_ATOMS: atom_id res chain seq x y z
N MET A 1 -12.20 -4.48 -18.68
CA MET A 1 -12.30 -4.98 -17.30
C MET A 1 -12.37 -3.77 -16.39
N ALA A 2 -13.53 -3.47 -15.84
CA ALA A 2 -13.78 -2.22 -15.12
C ALA A 2 -13.86 -2.51 -13.60
N PRO A 3 -13.17 -1.73 -12.79
CA PRO A 3 -13.23 -1.84 -11.33
C PRO A 3 -14.54 -1.23 -10.80
N ASP A 4 -14.94 -1.61 -9.58
CA ASP A 4 -16.08 -1.03 -8.88
C ASP A 4 -16.09 0.51 -8.97
N SER A 5 -17.17 1.05 -9.52
CA SER A 5 -17.36 2.48 -9.78
C SER A 5 -17.24 3.31 -8.51
N ASN A 6 -17.82 2.85 -7.38
CA ASN A 6 -17.84 3.58 -6.11
C ASN A 6 -16.43 3.65 -5.49
N ARG A 7 -15.66 2.57 -5.59
CA ARG A 7 -14.28 2.51 -5.11
C ARG A 7 -13.35 3.37 -5.93
N THR A 8 -13.52 3.32 -7.26
CA THR A 8 -12.79 4.18 -8.17
C THR A 8 -13.00 5.64 -7.81
N GLN A 9 -14.27 6.06 -7.65
CA GLN A 9 -14.62 7.42 -7.24
C GLN A 9 -14.00 7.79 -5.89
N ALA A 10 -14.17 6.95 -4.87
CA ALA A 10 -13.62 7.19 -3.53
C ALA A 10 -12.10 7.36 -3.53
N LEU A 11 -11.39 6.61 -4.39
CA LEU A 11 -9.94 6.70 -4.55
C LEU A 11 -9.52 8.06 -5.14
N PHE A 12 -10.19 8.52 -6.19
CA PHE A 12 -9.91 9.82 -6.82
C PHE A 12 -10.30 10.98 -5.91
N ASP A 13 -11.42 10.90 -5.19
CA ASP A 13 -11.87 11.91 -4.23
C ASP A 13 -10.89 12.01 -3.05
N LYS A 14 -10.37 10.87 -2.58
CA LYS A 14 -9.33 10.84 -1.56
C LYS A 14 -8.07 11.56 -2.05
N LEU A 15 -7.64 11.33 -3.29
CA LEU A 15 -6.47 11.99 -3.85
C LEU A 15 -6.71 13.50 -4.00
N LEU A 16 -7.89 13.91 -4.44
CA LEU A 16 -8.29 15.32 -4.52
C LEU A 16 -8.31 16.00 -3.14
N ARG A 17 -8.79 15.31 -2.09
CA ARG A 17 -8.74 15.84 -0.71
C ARG A 17 -7.31 16.00 -0.22
N ILE A 18 -6.47 14.97 -0.36
CA ILE A 18 -5.06 15.04 0.03
C ILE A 18 -4.34 16.16 -0.72
N SER A 19 -4.66 16.39 -1.99
CA SER A 19 -4.07 17.45 -2.79
C SER A 19 -4.43 18.88 -2.33
N ARG A 20 -5.42 19.04 -1.46
CA ARG A 20 -5.80 20.34 -0.85
C ARG A 20 -5.07 20.60 0.48
N LEU A 21 -4.46 19.57 1.10
CA LEU A 21 -3.79 19.65 2.40
C LEU A 21 -2.33 20.14 2.25
N SER A 22 -2.14 21.32 1.67
CA SER A 22 -0.83 21.82 1.23
C SER A 22 0.04 22.49 2.30
N SER A 23 -0.40 22.61 3.55
CA SER A 23 0.31 23.42 4.56
C SER A 23 1.26 22.64 5.46
N SER A 24 1.15 21.31 5.53
CA SER A 24 2.01 20.47 6.38
C SER A 24 2.13 19.06 5.82
N ALA A 25 3.35 18.56 5.71
CA ALA A 25 3.63 17.17 5.30
C ALA A 25 3.75 16.26 6.54
N LYS A 26 2.66 16.15 7.33
CA LYS A 26 2.60 15.18 8.45
C LYS A 26 2.86 13.76 7.94
N PRO A 27 3.51 12.89 8.73
CA PRO A 27 3.86 11.51 8.32
C PRO A 27 2.65 10.73 7.77
N GLU A 28 1.48 10.85 8.42
CA GLU A 28 0.24 10.19 8.00
C GLU A 28 -0.24 10.68 6.62
N THR A 29 -0.17 12.00 6.40
CA THR A 29 -0.57 12.62 5.11
C THR A 29 0.37 12.20 3.98
N VAL A 30 1.67 12.16 4.25
CA VAL A 30 2.69 11.68 3.30
C VAL A 30 2.47 10.21 2.98
N HIS A 31 2.17 9.38 3.98
CA HIS A 31 1.85 7.96 3.78
C HIS A 31 0.57 7.79 2.95
N GLN A 32 -0.50 8.50 3.29
CA GLN A 32 -1.77 8.45 2.55
C GLN A 32 -1.60 8.89 1.09
N LEU A 33 -0.84 9.96 0.84
CA LEU A 33 -0.54 10.39 -0.53
C LEU A 33 0.14 9.27 -1.33
N ARG A 34 1.21 8.69 -0.79
CA ARG A 34 1.96 7.62 -1.48
C ARG A 34 1.08 6.43 -1.82
N THR A 35 0.29 5.96 -0.85
CA THR A 35 -0.58 4.79 -1.04
C THR A 35 -1.71 5.08 -2.03
N THR A 36 -2.34 6.25 -1.93
CA THR A 36 -3.43 6.65 -2.83
C THR A 36 -2.93 6.83 -4.26
N VAL A 37 -1.79 7.50 -4.46
CA VAL A 37 -1.19 7.64 -5.80
C VAL A 37 -0.86 6.28 -6.40
N ARG A 38 -0.25 5.36 -5.64
CA ARG A 38 0.06 4.02 -6.14
C ARG A 38 -1.17 3.24 -6.56
N ARG A 39 -2.26 3.33 -5.80
CA ARG A 39 -3.53 2.70 -6.16
C ARG A 39 -4.09 3.27 -7.46
N VAL A 40 -4.04 4.59 -7.65
CA VAL A 40 -4.44 5.24 -8.91
C VAL A 40 -3.54 4.79 -10.07
N GLU A 41 -2.22 4.75 -9.87
CA GLU A 41 -1.27 4.27 -10.88
C GLU A 41 -1.57 2.82 -11.28
N THR A 42 -1.82 1.94 -10.31
CA THR A 42 -2.15 0.52 -10.56
C THR A 42 -3.48 0.39 -11.28
N LEU A 43 -4.51 1.10 -10.82
CA LEU A 43 -5.82 1.13 -11.45
C LEU A 43 -5.72 1.51 -12.93
N LEU A 44 -5.01 2.61 -13.23
CA LEU A 44 -4.82 3.07 -14.60
C LEU A 44 -4.00 2.09 -15.45
N ALA A 45 -2.96 1.48 -14.90
CA ALA A 45 -2.15 0.49 -15.61
C ALA A 45 -2.93 -0.79 -15.94
N THR A 46 -3.91 -1.15 -15.09
CA THR A 46 -4.72 -2.35 -15.29
C THR A 46 -5.89 -2.11 -16.24
N THR A 47 -6.54 -0.94 -16.14
CA THR A 47 -7.69 -0.59 -17.00
C THR A 47 -7.27 -0.05 -18.37
N GLN A 48 -6.06 0.51 -18.48
CA GLN A 48 -5.56 1.15 -19.69
C GLN A 48 -4.10 0.79 -19.95
N PRO A 49 -3.82 -0.37 -20.58
CA PRO A 49 -2.46 -0.78 -20.90
C PRO A 49 -1.70 0.23 -21.78
N THR A 50 -2.42 0.95 -22.63
CA THR A 50 -1.90 2.03 -23.49
C THR A 50 -2.55 3.37 -23.13
N PRO A 51 -2.03 4.09 -22.10
CA PRO A 51 -2.60 5.35 -21.68
C PRO A 51 -2.40 6.45 -22.74
N GLY A 52 -3.44 7.23 -23.02
CA GLY A 52 -3.39 8.38 -23.90
C GLY A 52 -2.51 9.53 -23.36
N ARG A 53 -2.21 10.55 -24.19
CA ARG A 53 -1.34 11.68 -23.79
C ARG A 53 -1.74 12.35 -22.48
N LYS A 54 -3.06 12.47 -22.21
CA LYS A 54 -3.58 13.14 -20.99
C LYS A 54 -3.35 12.29 -19.75
N GLU A 55 -3.55 10.99 -19.86
CA GLU A 55 -3.29 10.01 -18.79
C GLU A 55 -1.80 9.88 -18.52
N GLN A 56 -0.96 9.85 -19.56
CA GLN A 56 0.49 9.86 -19.40
C GLN A 56 0.98 11.09 -18.63
N LYS A 57 0.39 12.28 -18.93
CA LYS A 57 0.72 13.51 -18.19
C LYS A 57 0.28 13.42 -16.73
N LEU A 58 -0.92 12.86 -16.46
CA LEU A 58 -1.41 12.61 -15.11
C LEU A 58 -0.46 11.67 -14.36
N LEU A 59 -0.14 10.51 -14.93
CA LEU A 59 0.76 9.54 -14.33
C LEU A 59 2.14 10.12 -14.03
N LYS A 60 2.73 10.92 -14.94
CA LYS A 60 4.01 11.59 -14.72
C LYS A 60 3.96 12.59 -13.55
N GLN A 61 2.87 13.34 -13.40
CA GLN A 61 2.70 14.27 -12.28
C GLN A 61 2.53 13.54 -10.95
N LEU A 62 1.71 12.48 -10.94
CA LEU A 62 1.49 11.64 -9.75
C LEU A 62 2.80 10.94 -9.32
N ASP A 63 3.55 10.39 -10.26
CA ASP A 63 4.85 9.75 -9.99
C ASP A 63 5.85 10.74 -9.37
N ARG A 64 5.93 11.99 -9.87
CA ARG A 64 6.80 13.02 -9.28
C ARG A 64 6.43 13.32 -7.82
N LEU A 65 5.14 13.50 -7.52
CA LEU A 65 4.66 13.73 -6.16
C LEU A 65 4.97 12.52 -5.26
N ARG A 66 4.68 11.31 -5.75
CA ARG A 66 4.94 10.06 -5.02
C ARG A 66 6.42 9.86 -4.69
N ARG A 67 7.33 10.12 -5.65
CA ARG A 67 8.78 10.02 -5.41
C ARG A 67 9.26 11.02 -4.37
N ARG A 68 8.75 12.25 -4.36
CA ARG A 68 9.11 13.25 -3.35
C ARG A 68 8.55 12.89 -1.97
N ALA A 69 7.30 12.46 -1.90
CA ALA A 69 6.70 11.93 -0.68
C ALA A 69 7.46 10.68 -0.17
N GLY A 70 7.96 9.83 -1.09
CA GLY A 70 8.81 8.71 -0.77
C GLY A 70 10.02 9.09 0.07
N LYS A 71 10.75 10.11 -0.39
CA LYS A 71 11.97 10.60 0.29
C LYS A 71 11.71 11.19 1.68
N VAL A 72 10.50 11.68 1.95
CA VAL A 72 10.11 12.13 3.31
C VAL A 72 9.80 10.91 4.17
N ARG A 73 8.96 9.97 3.66
CA ARG A 73 8.57 8.77 4.42
C ARG A 73 9.77 7.87 4.76
N ASP A 74 10.76 7.78 3.88
CA ASP A 74 11.95 6.99 4.13
C ASP A 74 12.76 7.57 5.32
N LEU A 75 12.77 8.89 5.52
CA LEU A 75 13.36 9.54 6.67
C LEU A 75 12.51 9.43 7.94
N ASP A 76 11.17 9.52 7.81
CA ASP A 76 10.25 9.26 8.93
C ASP A 76 10.48 7.85 9.49
N ALA A 77 10.63 6.84 8.63
CA ALA A 77 10.88 5.46 9.04
C ALA A 77 12.23 5.28 9.74
N GLN A 78 13.30 5.95 9.26
CA GLN A 78 14.61 5.92 9.91
C GLN A 78 14.59 6.61 11.29
N ILE A 79 13.89 7.74 11.42
CA ILE A 79 13.70 8.46 12.70
C ILE A 79 12.96 7.56 13.69
N GLU A 80 11.89 6.91 13.26
CA GLU A 80 11.10 5.96 14.06
C GLU A 80 11.96 4.77 14.50
N ALA A 81 12.70 4.16 13.57
CA ALA A 81 13.60 3.04 13.86
C ALA A 81 14.70 3.42 14.87
N LEU A 82 15.35 4.58 14.68
CA LEU A 82 16.36 5.07 15.63
C LEU A 82 15.73 5.40 16.99
N GLY A 83 14.52 5.95 17.01
CA GLY A 83 13.76 6.23 18.22
C GLY A 83 13.40 4.96 19.01
N SER A 84 13.10 3.86 18.31
CA SER A 84 12.76 2.57 18.92
C SER A 84 13.96 1.79 19.47
N LEU A 85 15.19 2.21 19.14
CA LEU A 85 16.41 1.55 19.61
C LEU A 85 16.59 1.77 21.11
N ARG A 86 16.52 0.67 21.87
CA ARG A 86 16.78 0.70 23.33
C ARG A 86 18.29 0.66 23.55
N LEU A 87 18.83 1.74 24.09
CA LEU A 87 20.21 1.86 24.56
C LEU A 87 20.17 2.25 26.03
N GLU A 88 21.12 1.76 26.80
CA GLU A 88 21.24 2.05 28.25
C GLU A 88 21.40 3.55 28.53
N SER A 89 21.97 4.30 27.57
CA SER A 89 22.09 5.76 27.62
C SER A 89 21.88 6.40 26.25
N ILE A 90 21.40 7.65 26.24
CA ILE A 90 21.36 8.46 25.01
C ILE A 90 22.79 8.88 24.69
N THR A 91 23.42 8.24 23.72
CA THR A 91 24.78 8.55 23.32
C THR A 91 24.84 9.81 22.45
N ARG A 92 25.96 10.54 22.52
CA ARG A 92 26.20 11.70 21.65
C ARG A 92 26.05 11.36 20.16
N ASP A 93 26.46 10.16 19.76
CA ASP A 93 26.39 9.71 18.38
C ASP A 93 24.92 9.45 17.93
N ARG A 94 24.08 8.88 18.80
CA ARG A 94 22.64 8.76 18.53
C ARG A 94 22.00 10.13 18.32
N ALA A 95 22.32 11.11 19.16
CA ALA A 95 21.82 12.48 19.01
C ALA A 95 22.28 13.11 17.69
N ARG A 96 23.54 12.90 17.27
CA ARG A 96 24.07 13.38 15.97
C ARG A 96 23.31 12.78 14.78
N VAL A 97 23.09 11.46 14.80
CA VAL A 97 22.33 10.78 13.73
C VAL A 97 20.89 11.28 13.69
N MET A 98 20.23 11.41 14.84
CA MET A 98 18.87 11.94 14.94
C MET A 98 18.77 13.35 14.36
N ALA A 99 19.61 14.26 14.80
CA ALA A 99 19.65 15.64 14.30
C ALA A 99 19.89 15.72 12.78
N PHE A 100 20.74 14.84 12.25
CA PHE A 100 20.96 14.75 10.80
C PHE A 100 19.70 14.32 10.07
N LEU A 101 19.02 13.26 10.55
CA LEU A 101 17.79 12.73 9.93
C LEU A 101 16.67 13.76 9.95
N GLU A 102 16.46 14.46 11.07
CA GLU A 102 15.45 15.52 11.23
C GLU A 102 15.73 16.71 10.28
N LYS A 103 16.98 17.14 10.19
CA LYS A 103 17.39 18.20 9.24
C LYS A 103 17.19 17.76 7.79
N ALA A 104 17.53 16.52 7.47
CA ALA A 104 17.30 15.94 6.14
C ALA A 104 15.81 15.85 5.82
N ARG A 105 14.99 15.41 6.78
CA ARG A 105 13.52 15.33 6.69
C ARG A 105 12.91 16.71 6.39
N THR A 106 13.25 17.72 7.17
CA THR A 106 12.78 19.11 6.98
C THR A 106 13.13 19.62 5.57
N ARG A 107 14.34 19.33 5.08
CA ARG A 107 14.76 19.72 3.73
C ARG A 107 13.93 19.00 2.64
N ARG A 108 13.62 17.70 2.82
CA ARG A 108 12.81 16.92 1.89
C ARG A 108 11.34 17.35 1.94
N GLU A 109 10.82 17.65 3.11
CA GLU A 109 9.48 18.20 3.30
C GLU A 109 9.28 19.51 2.52
N ARG A 110 10.19 20.47 2.66
CA ARG A 110 10.13 21.74 1.90
C ARG A 110 10.09 21.50 0.39
N ARG A 111 10.86 20.51 -0.10
CA ARG A 111 10.85 20.13 -1.53
C ARG A 111 9.55 19.44 -1.94
N LEU A 112 8.92 18.67 -1.06
CA LEU A 112 7.62 18.07 -1.30
C LEU A 112 6.54 19.15 -1.37
N LEU A 113 6.53 20.08 -0.41
CA LEU A 113 5.54 21.19 -0.38
C LEU A 113 5.65 22.08 -1.62
N ARG A 114 6.86 22.43 -2.07
CA ARG A 114 7.05 23.14 -3.35
C ARG A 114 6.48 22.35 -4.52
N ALA A 115 6.77 21.02 -4.59
CA ALA A 115 6.21 20.20 -5.66
C ALA A 115 4.69 20.11 -5.61
N PHE A 116 4.06 20.20 -4.44
CA PHE A 116 2.61 20.33 -4.35
C PHE A 116 2.13 21.65 -4.96
N GLN A 117 2.80 22.74 -4.68
CA GLN A 117 2.46 24.06 -5.27
C GLN A 117 2.59 24.03 -6.79
N ASP A 118 3.66 23.41 -7.31
CA ASP A 118 3.94 23.38 -8.75
C ASP A 118 3.03 22.38 -9.52
N GLU A 119 2.75 21.20 -8.95
CA GLU A 119 2.08 20.10 -9.65
C GLU A 119 0.58 20.04 -9.39
N VAL A 120 0.10 20.52 -8.21
CA VAL A 120 -1.32 20.46 -7.85
C VAL A 120 -2.06 21.71 -8.33
N ASP A 121 -2.03 21.90 -9.62
CA ASP A 121 -2.73 22.97 -10.34
C ASP A 121 -4.19 22.59 -10.66
N ALA A 122 -4.92 23.56 -11.22
CA ALA A 122 -6.27 23.33 -11.74
C ALA A 122 -6.28 22.25 -12.84
N GLY A 123 -5.18 22.14 -13.59
CA GLY A 123 -5.03 21.15 -14.65
C GLY A 123 -4.92 19.70 -14.12
N LEU A 124 -4.19 19.46 -13.01
CA LEU A 124 -4.15 18.15 -12.37
C LEU A 124 -5.54 17.76 -11.85
N ARG A 125 -6.23 18.68 -11.15
CA ARG A 125 -7.58 18.42 -10.64
C ARG A 125 -8.56 18.10 -11.77
N LYS A 126 -8.51 18.84 -12.88
CA LYS A 126 -9.33 18.59 -14.07
C LYS A 126 -9.03 17.23 -14.70
N ARG A 127 -7.75 16.85 -14.77
CA ARG A 127 -7.33 15.51 -15.29
C ARG A 127 -7.84 14.39 -14.38
N LEU A 128 -7.66 14.52 -13.06
CA LEU A 128 -8.17 13.55 -12.09
C LEU A 128 -9.68 13.35 -12.23
N LYS A 129 -10.45 14.45 -12.23
CA LYS A 129 -11.91 14.40 -12.36
C LYS A 129 -12.34 13.74 -13.68
N ARG A 130 -11.74 14.12 -14.81
CA ARG A 130 -12.05 13.53 -16.12
C ARG A 130 -11.74 12.03 -16.17
N THR A 131 -10.59 11.62 -15.63
CA THR A 131 -10.19 10.22 -15.61
C THR A 131 -11.14 9.40 -14.73
N SER A 132 -11.53 9.92 -13.56
CA SER A 132 -12.51 9.29 -12.69
C SER A 132 -13.85 9.11 -13.40
N THR A 133 -14.42 10.17 -14.00
CA THR A 133 -15.70 10.10 -14.72
C THR A 133 -15.65 9.09 -15.87
N ARG A 134 -14.55 9.05 -16.64
CA ARG A 134 -14.40 8.10 -17.74
C ARG A 134 -14.39 6.65 -17.23
N LEU A 135 -13.61 6.35 -16.21
CA LEU A 135 -13.56 5.01 -15.62
C LEU A 135 -14.92 4.55 -15.07
N GLN A 136 -15.70 5.48 -14.52
CA GLN A 136 -17.08 5.20 -14.08
C GLN A 136 -18.00 4.83 -15.25
N HIS A 137 -17.89 5.51 -16.39
CA HIS A 137 -18.70 5.18 -17.58
C HIS A 137 -18.32 3.82 -18.17
N GLU A 138 -17.03 3.48 -18.15
CA GLU A 138 -16.55 2.18 -18.63
C GLU A 138 -16.97 1.02 -17.69
N SER A 139 -17.28 1.32 -16.41
CA SER A 139 -17.65 0.33 -15.36
C SER A 139 -19.17 0.01 -15.30
N ARG A 140 -19.99 0.63 -16.12
CA ARG A 140 -21.47 0.62 -15.97
C ARG A 140 -22.19 -0.64 -16.47
N THR A 141 -21.54 -1.74 -16.77
CA THR A 141 -22.20 -2.98 -17.17
C THR A 141 -22.23 -3.99 -15.99
N PRO A 142 -23.36 -4.10 -15.26
CA PRO A 142 -23.44 -4.88 -14.01
C PRO A 142 -23.17 -6.39 -14.16
N ALA A 143 -23.47 -6.96 -15.32
CA ALA A 143 -23.37 -8.41 -15.56
C ALA A 143 -21.94 -8.98 -15.57
N HIS A 144 -20.91 -8.15 -15.43
CA HIS A 144 -19.51 -8.58 -15.48
C HIS A 144 -18.70 -8.28 -14.20
N GLU A 145 -19.30 -7.69 -13.17
CA GLU A 145 -18.57 -7.25 -11.98
C GLU A 145 -18.03 -8.44 -11.17
N ASP A 146 -18.89 -9.40 -10.81
CA ASP A 146 -18.50 -10.57 -10.00
C ASP A 146 -17.45 -11.44 -10.71
N ALA A 147 -17.68 -11.74 -11.99
CA ALA A 147 -16.72 -12.52 -12.79
C ALA A 147 -15.38 -11.78 -13.02
N ALA A 148 -15.39 -10.45 -13.00
CA ALA A 148 -14.19 -9.65 -13.10
C ALA A 148 -13.40 -9.64 -11.79
N GLU A 149 -14.08 -9.54 -10.65
CA GLU A 149 -13.49 -9.59 -9.31
C GLU A 149 -12.79 -10.94 -9.06
N GLU A 150 -13.46 -12.06 -9.37
CA GLU A 150 -12.86 -13.38 -9.27
C GLU A 150 -11.58 -13.52 -10.13
N ARG A 151 -11.61 -13.01 -11.35
CA ARG A 151 -10.45 -13.02 -12.25
C ARG A 151 -9.29 -12.20 -11.71
N PHE A 152 -9.55 -11.06 -11.06
CA PHE A 152 -8.50 -10.25 -10.43
C PHE A 152 -7.82 -11.01 -9.29
N LEU A 153 -8.61 -11.66 -8.43
CA LEU A 153 -8.08 -12.44 -7.32
C LEU A 153 -7.28 -13.65 -7.81
N ALA A 154 -7.83 -14.40 -8.76
CA ALA A 154 -7.13 -15.55 -9.37
C ALA A 154 -5.81 -15.09 -10.01
N THR A 155 -5.84 -14.02 -10.81
CA THR A 155 -4.64 -13.45 -11.44
C THR A 155 -3.61 -12.98 -10.41
N ALA A 156 -4.06 -12.41 -9.29
CA ALA A 156 -3.16 -11.99 -8.21
C ALA A 156 -2.47 -13.19 -7.57
N LEU A 157 -3.22 -14.24 -7.26
CA LEU A 157 -2.68 -15.48 -6.67
C LEU A 157 -1.74 -16.23 -7.63
N ASP A 158 -2.07 -16.29 -8.92
CA ASP A 158 -1.21 -16.90 -9.94
C ASP A 158 0.10 -16.12 -10.11
N LYS A 159 0.03 -14.79 -10.16
CA LYS A 159 1.24 -13.95 -10.18
C LYS A 159 2.09 -14.13 -8.92
N PHE A 160 1.45 -14.29 -7.76
CA PHE A 160 2.18 -14.59 -6.53
C PHE A 160 2.87 -15.95 -6.57
N ALA A 161 2.17 -16.99 -7.04
CA ALA A 161 2.74 -18.34 -7.18
C ALA A 161 3.92 -18.35 -8.17
N ALA A 162 3.80 -17.65 -9.30
CA ALA A 162 4.91 -17.49 -10.25
C ALA A 162 6.11 -16.78 -9.60
N LEU A 163 5.88 -15.69 -8.86
CA LEU A 163 6.93 -14.97 -8.13
C LEU A 163 7.66 -15.87 -7.11
N VAL A 164 6.93 -16.72 -6.39
CA VAL A 164 7.52 -17.69 -5.44
C VAL A 164 8.36 -18.73 -6.16
N LYS A 165 7.92 -19.20 -7.32
CA LYS A 165 8.63 -20.17 -8.16
C LYS A 165 9.92 -19.58 -8.74
N GLU A 166 9.88 -18.33 -9.19
CA GLU A 166 11.05 -17.62 -9.74
C GLU A 166 12.12 -17.32 -8.67
N ARG A 167 11.69 -17.16 -7.41
CA ARG A 167 12.57 -16.83 -6.27
C ARG A 167 12.36 -17.82 -5.11
N PRO A 168 12.84 -19.04 -5.23
CA PRO A 168 12.67 -20.09 -4.21
C PRO A 168 13.40 -19.73 -2.90
N GLY A 169 14.55 -19.07 -2.99
CA GLY A 169 15.36 -18.59 -1.87
C GLY A 169 15.35 -17.09 -1.73
N LEU A 170 15.00 -16.58 -0.54
CA LEU A 170 15.07 -15.15 -0.21
C LEU A 170 16.35 -14.84 0.57
N SER A 171 17.03 -13.78 0.15
CA SER A 171 18.28 -13.29 0.73
C SER A 171 18.22 -11.76 0.85
N GLU A 172 19.19 -11.16 1.51
CA GLU A 172 19.32 -9.70 1.58
C GLU A 172 19.36 -9.05 0.19
N GLY A 173 19.97 -9.73 -0.79
CA GLY A 173 20.12 -9.22 -2.16
C GLY A 173 18.82 -9.16 -2.98
N ASN A 174 17.83 -10.02 -2.71
CA ASN A 174 16.60 -10.10 -3.50
C ASN A 174 15.31 -9.76 -2.72
N LEU A 175 15.39 -9.62 -1.40
CA LEU A 175 14.23 -9.41 -0.54
C LEU A 175 13.50 -8.10 -0.85
N HIS A 176 14.25 -7.04 -1.21
CA HIS A 176 13.64 -5.76 -1.58
C HIS A 176 12.84 -5.85 -2.89
N GLU A 177 13.36 -6.53 -3.89
CA GLU A 177 12.66 -6.75 -5.16
C GLU A 177 11.41 -7.60 -4.96
N PHE A 178 11.53 -8.68 -4.18
CA PHE A 178 10.39 -9.51 -3.80
C PHE A 178 9.27 -8.68 -3.14
N ARG A 179 9.63 -7.77 -2.22
CA ARG A 179 8.67 -6.82 -1.62
C ARG A 179 7.97 -5.94 -2.66
N MET A 180 8.72 -5.46 -3.65
CA MET A 180 8.16 -4.60 -4.71
C MET A 180 7.16 -5.36 -5.58
N ASP A 181 7.43 -6.63 -5.88
CA ASP A 181 6.53 -7.48 -6.65
C ASP A 181 5.29 -7.87 -5.82
N CYS A 182 5.44 -8.21 -4.54
CA CYS A 182 4.31 -8.41 -3.63
C CYS A 182 3.40 -7.17 -3.53
N LYS A 183 3.94 -5.96 -3.64
CA LYS A 183 3.11 -4.74 -3.72
C LYS A 183 2.24 -4.70 -4.97
N ARG A 184 2.79 -5.08 -6.11
CA ARG A 184 2.04 -5.14 -7.38
C ARG A 184 0.91 -6.16 -7.29
N VAL A 185 1.22 -7.35 -6.74
CA VAL A 185 0.22 -8.41 -6.50
C VAL A 185 -0.88 -7.92 -5.55
N ARG A 186 -0.53 -7.25 -4.45
CA ARG A 186 -1.52 -6.72 -3.51
C ARG A 186 -2.45 -5.70 -4.15
N TYR A 187 -1.93 -4.78 -4.94
CA TYR A 187 -2.77 -3.80 -5.62
C TYR A 187 -3.71 -4.45 -6.63
N LEU A 188 -3.29 -5.55 -7.25
CA LEU A 188 -4.15 -6.35 -8.10
C LEU A 188 -5.25 -7.05 -7.29
N ALA A 189 -4.91 -7.66 -6.15
CA ALA A 189 -5.88 -8.26 -5.23
C ALA A 189 -6.88 -7.23 -4.67
N GLU A 190 -6.45 -5.99 -4.37
CA GLU A 190 -7.33 -4.90 -3.93
C GLU A 190 -8.40 -4.53 -4.97
N MET A 191 -8.23 -4.92 -6.23
CA MET A 191 -9.21 -4.71 -7.31
C MET A 191 -10.28 -5.82 -7.38
N ALA A 192 -10.06 -6.93 -6.68
CA ALA A 192 -10.96 -8.08 -6.63
C ALA A 192 -12.12 -7.90 -5.62
N GLY A 193 -12.45 -6.69 -5.24
CA GLY A 193 -13.62 -6.44 -4.42
C GLY A 193 -13.41 -6.61 -2.90
N GLU A 194 -14.50 -6.85 -2.16
CA GLU A 194 -14.54 -7.05 -0.70
C GLU A 194 -15.12 -8.43 -0.39
N GLY A 195 -14.26 -9.41 -0.26
CA GLY A 195 -14.66 -10.72 0.20
C GLY A 195 -13.70 -11.24 1.27
N PRO A 196 -14.10 -12.22 2.07
CA PRO A 196 -13.24 -12.78 3.11
C PRO A 196 -11.93 -13.34 2.54
N LYS A 197 -11.97 -13.99 1.39
CA LYS A 197 -10.77 -14.50 0.69
C LYS A 197 -9.88 -13.36 0.19
N VAL A 198 -10.48 -12.30 -0.36
CA VAL A 198 -9.74 -11.10 -0.80
C VAL A 198 -9.04 -10.43 0.38
N ALA A 199 -9.77 -10.23 1.50
CA ALA A 199 -9.23 -9.65 2.73
C ALA A 199 -8.06 -10.48 3.27
N ALA A 200 -8.19 -11.81 3.29
CA ALA A 200 -7.13 -12.72 3.72
C ALA A 200 -5.88 -12.61 2.84
N VAL A 201 -6.03 -12.61 1.52
CA VAL A 201 -4.92 -12.43 0.57
C VAL A 201 -4.22 -11.07 0.76
N ILE A 202 -4.98 -10.00 0.86
CA ILE A 202 -4.45 -8.66 1.08
C ILE A 202 -3.67 -8.59 2.40
N GLU A 203 -4.19 -9.21 3.46
CA GLU A 203 -3.54 -9.21 4.77
C GLU A 203 -2.21 -9.95 4.75
N GLN A 204 -2.13 -11.15 4.13
CA GLN A 204 -0.86 -11.86 4.00
C GLN A 204 0.17 -11.07 3.18
N LEU A 205 -0.24 -10.48 2.07
CA LEU A 205 0.63 -9.63 1.26
C LEU A 205 1.09 -8.37 2.02
N ARG A 206 0.23 -7.80 2.88
CA ARG A 206 0.60 -6.69 3.75
C ARG A 206 1.65 -7.11 4.78
N ARG A 207 1.46 -8.24 5.46
CA ARG A 207 2.43 -8.80 6.42
C ARG A 207 3.82 -8.95 5.80
N ILE A 208 3.92 -9.51 4.59
CA ILE A 208 5.18 -9.59 3.84
C ILE A 208 5.80 -8.20 3.63
N GLN A 209 4.99 -7.26 3.15
CA GLN A 209 5.48 -5.92 2.80
C GLN A 209 5.94 -5.12 4.02
N ASP A 210 5.26 -5.25 5.14
CA ASP A 210 5.56 -4.52 6.36
C ASP A 210 6.81 -5.10 7.03
N ALA A 211 6.94 -6.42 7.09
CA ALA A 211 8.11 -7.08 7.65
C ALA A 211 9.39 -6.76 6.85
N ILE A 212 9.35 -6.93 5.53
CA ILE A 212 10.50 -6.59 4.66
C ILE A 212 10.76 -5.08 4.67
N GLY A 213 9.69 -4.27 4.78
CA GLY A 213 9.81 -2.82 4.90
C GLY A 213 10.58 -2.40 6.13
N THR A 214 10.21 -2.94 7.28
CA THR A 214 10.88 -2.67 8.56
C THR A 214 12.36 -3.06 8.50
N TRP A 215 12.70 -4.25 7.98
CA TRP A 215 14.10 -4.62 7.79
C TRP A 215 14.85 -3.62 6.90
N HIS A 216 14.26 -3.23 5.76
CA HIS A 216 14.90 -2.31 4.82
C HIS A 216 15.12 -0.92 5.44
N ASP A 217 14.19 -0.45 6.26
CA ASP A 217 14.32 0.83 6.98
C ASP A 217 15.47 0.78 7.98
N TRP A 218 15.64 -0.34 8.70
CA TRP A 218 16.78 -0.58 9.59
C TRP A 218 18.10 -0.68 8.85
N LEU A 219 18.14 -1.38 7.72
CA LEU A 219 19.33 -1.49 6.87
C LEU A 219 19.77 -0.10 6.37
N THR A 220 18.80 0.71 5.91
CA THR A 220 19.07 2.07 5.43
C THR A 220 19.53 2.98 6.57
N LEU A 221 18.95 2.86 7.77
CA LEU A 221 19.38 3.60 8.95
C LEU A 221 20.82 3.26 9.33
N THR A 222 21.16 1.97 9.33
CA THR A 222 22.53 1.51 9.67
C THR A 222 23.55 2.12 8.70
N GLY A 223 23.31 2.04 7.38
CA GLY A 223 24.18 2.67 6.39
C GLY A 223 24.24 4.19 6.51
N THR A 224 23.14 4.85 6.87
CA THR A 224 23.11 6.29 7.13
C THR A 224 23.96 6.65 8.35
N ALA A 225 23.84 5.92 9.46
CA ALA A 225 24.64 6.14 10.65
C ALA A 225 26.13 5.94 10.38
N GLU A 226 26.50 4.88 9.65
CA GLU A 226 27.88 4.62 9.23
C GLU A 226 28.46 5.77 8.40
N SER A 227 27.67 6.36 7.50
CA SER A 227 28.12 7.49 6.67
C SER A 227 28.32 8.79 7.45
N ILE A 228 27.57 9.00 8.56
CA ILE A 228 27.62 10.25 9.36
C ILE A 228 28.72 10.21 10.39
N LEU A 229 28.89 9.06 11.05
CA LEU A 229 29.73 8.94 12.21
C LEU A 229 31.20 8.62 11.85
N SER A 230 31.42 8.20 10.60
CA SER A 230 32.77 7.79 10.15
C SER A 230 33.38 6.72 11.09
N ARG A 231 34.70 6.54 11.07
CA ARG A 231 35.37 5.52 11.89
C ARG A 231 35.48 5.84 13.39
N SER A 232 35.04 7.03 13.82
CA SER A 232 35.13 7.49 15.22
C SER A 232 33.87 7.27 16.05
N GLY A 233 32.82 6.63 15.46
CA GLY A 233 31.57 6.36 16.16
C GLY A 233 31.70 5.32 17.28
N GLN A 234 30.83 5.44 18.29
CA GLN A 234 30.80 4.47 19.39
C GLN A 234 30.44 3.07 18.90
N VAL A 235 31.28 2.09 19.22
CA VAL A 235 31.10 0.68 18.90
C VAL A 235 29.71 0.18 19.34
N SER A 236 29.19 0.66 20.47
CA SER A 236 27.89 0.29 21.02
C SER A 236 26.69 0.63 20.11
N LEU A 237 26.68 1.84 19.51
CA LEU A 237 25.58 2.22 18.60
C LEU A 237 25.59 1.39 17.31
N PHE A 238 26.77 1.19 16.71
CA PHE A 238 26.89 0.37 15.51
C PHE A 238 26.54 -1.09 15.78
N SER A 239 26.99 -1.65 16.90
CA SER A 239 26.64 -3.00 17.32
C SER A 239 25.12 -3.14 17.48
N ALA A 240 24.46 -2.21 18.15
CA ALA A 240 23.02 -2.21 18.35
C ALA A 240 22.24 -2.07 17.03
N LEU A 241 22.69 -1.19 16.11
CA LEU A 241 22.05 -1.02 14.79
C LEU A 241 22.19 -2.28 13.93
N ARG A 242 23.38 -2.88 13.89
CA ARG A 242 23.63 -4.13 13.14
C ARG A 242 22.84 -5.31 13.73
N ALA A 243 22.80 -5.44 15.06
CA ALA A 243 21.99 -6.46 15.74
C ALA A 243 20.50 -6.27 15.45
N GLY A 244 20.00 -5.03 15.52
CA GLY A 244 18.62 -4.70 15.16
C GLY A 244 18.32 -5.03 13.70
N THR A 245 19.18 -4.64 12.76
CA THR A 245 19.05 -4.96 11.33
C THR A 245 19.00 -6.47 11.10
N ARG A 246 19.88 -7.24 11.74
CA ARG A 246 19.91 -8.69 11.66
C ARG A 246 18.65 -9.33 12.23
N SER A 247 18.18 -8.86 13.38
CA SER A 247 16.93 -9.32 13.98
C SER A 247 15.73 -9.09 13.06
N LYS A 248 15.62 -7.90 12.47
CA LYS A 248 14.54 -7.56 11.52
C LYS A 248 14.63 -8.34 10.22
N TYR A 249 15.82 -8.68 9.76
CA TYR A 249 16.02 -9.58 8.62
C TYR A 249 15.44 -10.97 8.88
N LEU A 250 15.80 -11.59 10.00
CA LEU A 250 15.31 -12.92 10.35
C LEU A 250 13.79 -12.93 10.58
N GLU A 251 13.26 -11.90 11.22
CA GLU A 251 11.82 -11.70 11.38
C GLU A 251 11.11 -11.58 10.03
N ALA A 252 11.67 -10.81 9.09
CA ALA A 252 11.12 -10.66 7.75
C ALA A 252 11.11 -11.99 6.97
N LEU A 253 12.17 -12.79 7.06
CA LEU A 253 12.22 -14.11 6.42
C LEU A 253 11.14 -15.04 7.00
N ARG A 254 11.01 -15.11 8.33
CA ARG A 254 10.00 -15.94 9.00
C ARG A 254 8.59 -15.54 8.60
N ILE A 255 8.23 -14.26 8.75
CA ILE A 255 6.90 -13.76 8.39
C ILE A 255 6.61 -14.00 6.91
N THR A 256 7.61 -13.82 6.04
CA THR A 256 7.44 -14.06 4.60
C THR A 256 7.20 -15.54 4.31
N ALA A 257 7.90 -16.46 4.98
CA ALA A 257 7.70 -17.89 4.81
C ALA A 257 6.29 -18.33 5.23
N ASP A 258 5.81 -17.85 6.39
CA ASP A 258 4.46 -18.14 6.87
C ASP A 258 3.38 -17.60 5.92
N ALA A 259 3.53 -16.35 5.48
CA ALA A 259 2.58 -15.73 4.56
C ALA A 259 2.59 -16.36 3.16
N LYS A 260 3.75 -16.81 2.67
CA LYS A 260 3.85 -17.58 1.41
C LYS A 260 3.01 -18.85 1.47
N ARG A 261 3.13 -19.62 2.55
CA ARG A 261 2.35 -20.86 2.76
C ARG A 261 0.87 -20.55 2.73
N ALA A 262 0.42 -19.59 3.55
CA ALA A 262 -0.99 -19.21 3.61
C ALA A 262 -1.55 -18.74 2.26
N LEU A 263 -0.78 -17.99 1.47
CA LEU A 263 -1.21 -17.53 0.13
C LEU A 263 -1.32 -18.68 -0.89
N LEU A 264 -0.44 -19.67 -0.82
CA LEU A 264 -0.53 -20.84 -1.69
C LEU A 264 -1.73 -21.72 -1.30
N GLU A 265 -1.99 -21.91 -0.01
CA GLU A 265 -3.21 -22.60 0.47
C GLU A 265 -4.50 -21.88 0.03
N LEU A 266 -4.54 -20.55 0.11
CA LEU A 266 -5.67 -19.75 -0.38
C LEU A 266 -5.86 -19.86 -1.90
N ARG A 267 -4.79 -20.08 -2.66
CA ARG A 267 -4.87 -20.32 -4.11
C ARG A 267 -5.51 -21.67 -4.41
N GLU A 268 -5.15 -22.72 -3.67
CA GLU A 268 -5.64 -24.09 -3.87
C GLU A 268 -7.07 -24.28 -3.35
N SER A 269 -7.51 -23.47 -2.37
CA SER A 269 -8.85 -23.56 -1.80
C SER A 269 -9.91 -23.15 -2.81
N PRO A 270 -10.91 -24.02 -3.13
CA PRO A 270 -12.00 -23.68 -4.02
C PRO A 270 -12.76 -22.46 -3.49
N HIS A 271 -13.19 -21.61 -4.41
CA HIS A 271 -14.01 -20.43 -4.08
C HIS A 271 -15.36 -20.89 -3.52
N GLN A 272 -15.59 -20.74 -2.23
CA GLN A 272 -16.92 -20.87 -1.67
C GLN A 272 -17.70 -19.63 -2.13
N ALA A 273 -18.39 -19.75 -3.27
CA ALA A 273 -19.41 -18.80 -3.67
C ALA A 273 -20.38 -18.65 -2.49
N GLY A 274 -20.48 -17.46 -1.93
CA GLY A 274 -21.39 -17.18 -0.83
C GLY A 274 -22.79 -17.65 -1.19
N LYS A 275 -23.33 -18.60 -0.42
CA LYS A 275 -24.73 -18.96 -0.53
C LYS A 275 -25.56 -17.68 -0.44
N PRO A 276 -26.47 -17.44 -1.38
CA PRO A 276 -27.36 -16.31 -1.26
C PRO A 276 -28.13 -16.45 0.06
N VAL A 277 -28.06 -15.44 0.90
CA VAL A 277 -28.91 -15.34 2.08
C VAL A 277 -30.32 -15.30 1.58
N SER A 278 -31.03 -16.43 1.68
CA SER A 278 -32.44 -16.50 1.40
C SER A 278 -33.16 -15.57 2.36
N ARG A 279 -33.64 -14.44 1.85
CA ARG A 279 -34.57 -13.60 2.56
C ARG A 279 -35.87 -14.43 2.74
N SER A 280 -36.05 -14.98 3.93
CA SER A 280 -37.30 -15.55 4.38
C SER A 280 -38.34 -14.43 4.40
N THR A 281 -39.19 -14.37 3.38
CA THR A 281 -40.41 -13.59 3.40
C THR A 281 -41.39 -14.33 4.30
N ALA A 282 -41.42 -13.95 5.57
CA ALA A 282 -42.54 -14.31 6.47
C ALA A 282 -43.77 -13.53 5.99
N VAL A 283 -44.60 -14.21 5.22
CA VAL A 283 -45.98 -13.77 4.93
C VAL A 283 -46.78 -14.06 6.19
N THR A 284 -47.08 -13.04 6.97
CA THR A 284 -48.13 -13.10 8.00
C THR A 284 -49.49 -13.06 7.32
N ALA A 285 -50.10 -14.21 7.23
CA ALA A 285 -51.54 -14.31 6.89
C ALA A 285 -52.32 -13.89 8.13
N SER A 286 -52.97 -12.75 8.06
CA SER A 286 -54.02 -12.34 8.99
C SER A 286 -55.30 -13.07 8.64
N SER A 287 -55.72 -14.00 9.46
CA SER A 287 -57.04 -14.62 9.42
C SER A 287 -58.06 -13.68 10.07
N GLU A 288 -58.96 -13.13 9.24
CA GLU A 288 -60.23 -12.56 9.68
C GLU A 288 -61.12 -13.65 10.23
N THR A 289 -61.49 -13.57 11.50
CA THR A 289 -62.64 -14.33 12.02
C THR A 289 -63.77 -13.36 12.29
N ARG A 290 -64.77 -13.44 11.46
CA ARG A 290 -66.09 -12.87 11.64
C ARG A 290 -66.84 -13.74 12.67
N ALA A 291 -67.33 -13.15 13.76
CA ALA A 291 -68.38 -13.73 14.56
C ALA A 291 -69.56 -12.76 14.58
N ALA A 292 -70.67 -13.23 14.07
CA ALA A 292 -71.99 -12.60 14.13
C ALA A 292 -72.71 -13.07 15.41
N THR A 293 -73.72 -12.35 15.77
CA THR A 293 -74.87 -12.61 16.70
C THR A 293 -74.70 -11.99 18.09
N ALA A 294 -75.51 -11.08 18.48
CA ALA A 294 -76.91 -10.92 18.79
C ALA A 294 -77.15 -9.45 19.27
#